data_293f2f5873022cad0ad5c33d08be2506
#
_entry.id   293f2f5873022cad0ad5c33d08be2506
#
_cell.length_a   1.000
_cell.length_b   1.000
_cell.length_c   1.000
_cell.angle_alpha   90.00
_cell.angle_beta   90.00
_cell.angle_gamma   90.00
#
_symmetry.space_group_name_H-M   'P 1'
#
loop_
_entity.id
_entity.type
_entity.pdbx_description
1 polymer ?
#
loop_
_entity_poly.entity_id
_entity_poly.type
_entity_poly.pdbx_seq_one_letter_code
_entity_poly.pdbx_strand_id
1 'polypeptide(L)'
;MLKLISWNVNGLRACYDKGFTDIFRQLDADFFCLQETKMQAGQLDLQFDGYRSYWNYAEKKGYSGTAVFTRLQPISVSYGMDRTEHDREGRIITLEMEDFFLVNVYTPNSQEGLKRLEYRMTWEDDFLHFLKQLETQKPVIVXXXXRRPERGSPRNRFEKSQDEPEKCRIYR
;
A
#
# COMPACT_ATOMS: atom_id res chain seq x y z
N MET A 1 -5.24 -1.02 -22.19
CA MET A 1 -4.23 -0.39 -21.26
C MET A 1 -4.72 -0.61 -19.84
N LEU A 2 -3.89 -1.13 -18.93
CA LEU A 2 -4.26 -1.34 -17.53
C LEU A 2 -4.12 -0.04 -16.74
N LYS A 3 -5.12 0.26 -15.93
CA LYS A 3 -5.13 1.44 -15.04
C LYS A 3 -4.88 0.99 -13.60
N LEU A 4 -3.78 1.44 -13.02
CA LEU A 4 -3.38 1.12 -11.66
C LEU A 4 -3.40 2.40 -10.81
N ILE A 5 -4.01 2.33 -9.63
CA ILE A 5 -4.04 3.43 -8.65
C ILE A 5 -3.35 2.96 -7.37
N SER A 6 -2.51 3.81 -6.82
CA SER A 6 -1.90 3.60 -5.51
C SER A 6 -2.27 4.77 -4.59
N TRP A 7 -2.81 4.46 -3.38
CA TRP A 7 -3.34 5.50 -2.50
C TRP A 7 -3.05 5.16 -1.02
N ASN A 8 -2.20 5.96 -0.39
CA ASN A 8 -2.06 5.90 1.06
C ASN A 8 -3.24 6.64 1.69
N VAL A 9 -4.17 5.90 2.29
CA VAL A 9 -5.42 6.45 2.82
C VAL A 9 -5.28 6.98 4.25
N ASN A 10 -4.18 6.69 4.92
CA ASN A 10 -3.93 7.12 6.32
C ASN A 10 -5.13 6.84 7.25
N GLY A 11 -5.67 5.62 7.12
CA GLY A 11 -6.84 5.19 7.87
C GLY A 11 -8.10 5.20 7.01
N LEU A 12 -8.48 4.01 6.53
CA LEU A 12 -9.53 3.86 5.52
C LEU A 12 -10.91 4.28 6.05
N ARG A 13 -11.23 4.06 7.34
CA ARG A 13 -12.53 4.51 7.89
C ARG A 13 -12.70 6.02 7.77
N ALA A 14 -11.68 6.78 8.17
CA ALA A 14 -11.73 8.25 8.05
C ALA A 14 -11.76 8.72 6.60
N CYS A 15 -11.14 7.95 5.69
CA CYS A 15 -11.18 8.24 4.26
C CYS A 15 -12.55 7.92 3.67
N TYR A 16 -13.17 6.84 4.14
CA TYR A 16 -14.53 6.42 3.73
C TYR A 16 -15.54 7.52 4.03
N ASP A 17 -15.50 8.08 5.24
CA ASP A 17 -16.41 9.16 5.66
C ASP A 17 -16.23 10.44 4.81
N LYS A 18 -15.12 10.56 4.09
CA LYS A 18 -14.79 11.71 3.23
C LYS A 18 -15.00 11.44 1.74
N GLY A 19 -15.78 10.42 1.40
CA GLY A 19 -16.14 10.16 0.02
C GLY A 19 -15.21 9.21 -0.73
N PHE A 20 -14.51 8.32 -0.03
CA PHE A 20 -13.65 7.31 -0.66
C PHE A 20 -14.39 6.56 -1.78
N THR A 21 -15.64 6.18 -1.51
CA THR A 21 -16.44 5.38 -2.45
C THR A 21 -16.65 6.10 -3.80
N ASP A 22 -16.94 7.39 -3.75
CA ASP A 22 -17.17 8.19 -4.96
C ASP A 22 -15.87 8.34 -5.76
N ILE A 23 -14.77 8.62 -5.07
CA ILE A 23 -13.44 8.72 -5.70
C ILE A 23 -13.06 7.37 -6.31
N PHE A 24 -13.27 6.28 -5.59
CA PHE A 24 -12.99 4.92 -6.07
C PHE A 24 -13.73 4.65 -7.39
N ARG A 25 -15.05 4.93 -7.41
CA ARG A 25 -15.89 4.73 -8.60
C ARG A 25 -15.45 5.64 -9.76
N GLN A 26 -15.19 6.91 -9.46
CA GLN A 26 -14.76 7.90 -10.47
C GLN A 26 -13.43 7.50 -11.12
N LEU A 27 -12.50 7.00 -10.31
CA LEU A 27 -11.19 6.61 -10.83
C LEU A 27 -11.25 5.34 -11.68
N ASP A 28 -12.18 4.43 -11.41
CA ASP A 28 -12.51 3.29 -12.28
C ASP A 28 -11.25 2.55 -12.76
N ALA A 29 -10.47 2.01 -11.81
CA ALA A 29 -9.17 1.40 -12.10
C ALA A 29 -9.27 -0.12 -12.15
N ASP A 30 -8.38 -0.76 -12.92
CA ASP A 30 -8.26 -2.22 -12.96
C ASP A 30 -7.66 -2.75 -11.66
N PHE A 31 -6.71 -1.99 -11.07
CA PHE A 31 -6.12 -2.30 -9.77
C PHE A 31 -6.13 -1.04 -8.90
N PHE A 32 -6.62 -1.19 -7.68
CA PHE A 32 -6.67 -0.11 -6.71
C PHE A 32 -5.94 -0.57 -5.45
N CYS A 33 -4.73 -0.08 -5.25
CA CYS A 33 -3.82 -0.47 -4.17
C CYS A 33 -3.88 0.54 -3.03
N LEU A 34 -4.26 0.09 -1.84
CA LEU A 34 -4.36 0.94 -0.66
C LEU A 34 -3.25 0.61 0.32
N GLN A 35 -2.65 1.64 0.90
CA GLN A 35 -1.68 1.51 1.97
C GLN A 35 -2.15 2.29 3.20
N GLU A 36 -1.70 1.86 4.36
CA GLU A 36 -2.02 2.44 5.66
C GLU A 36 -3.54 2.43 5.94
N THR A 37 -4.17 1.29 5.69
CA THR A 37 -5.62 1.13 5.88
C THR A 37 -6.03 1.26 7.35
N LYS A 38 -5.17 0.83 8.28
CA LYS A 38 -5.40 0.82 9.73
C LYS A 38 -6.66 0.05 10.11
N MET A 39 -7.01 -0.96 9.30
CA MET A 39 -8.23 -1.75 9.43
C MET A 39 -7.97 -3.08 10.14
N GLN A 40 -9.06 -3.66 10.63
CA GLN A 40 -9.12 -5.06 11.04
C GLN A 40 -10.33 -5.70 10.35
N ALA A 41 -10.31 -7.02 10.24
CA ALA A 41 -11.43 -7.76 9.63
C ALA A 41 -12.75 -7.40 10.32
N GLY A 42 -13.80 -7.21 9.53
CA GLY A 42 -15.15 -6.92 10.01
C GLY A 42 -15.42 -5.49 10.43
N GLN A 43 -14.45 -4.56 10.34
CA GLN A 43 -14.67 -3.17 10.74
C GLN A 43 -15.39 -2.33 9.68
N LEU A 44 -15.29 -2.71 8.43
CA LEU A 44 -15.93 -2.02 7.31
C LEU A 44 -16.11 -3.02 6.18
N ASP A 45 -17.35 -3.18 5.73
CA ASP A 45 -17.63 -4.03 4.58
C ASP A 45 -17.59 -3.16 3.32
N LEU A 46 -16.55 -3.32 2.54
CA LEU A 46 -16.36 -2.61 1.28
C LEU A 46 -16.44 -3.61 0.13
N GLN A 47 -17.56 -3.60 -0.53
CA GLN A 47 -17.78 -4.40 -1.74
C GLN A 47 -18.09 -3.46 -2.90
N PHE A 48 -17.41 -3.67 -4.02
CA PHE A 48 -17.63 -2.93 -5.26
C PHE A 48 -17.92 -3.93 -6.37
N ASP A 49 -19.01 -3.69 -7.09
CA ASP A 49 -19.44 -4.58 -8.18
C ASP A 49 -18.31 -4.75 -9.21
N GLY A 50 -18.00 -6.00 -9.52
CA GLY A 50 -16.95 -6.35 -10.47
C GLY A 50 -15.55 -6.37 -9.89
N TYR A 51 -15.38 -6.07 -8.58
CA TYR A 51 -14.07 -6.10 -7.93
C TYR A 51 -13.96 -7.23 -6.92
N ARG A 52 -12.79 -7.84 -6.88
CA ARG A 52 -12.31 -8.69 -5.78
C ARG A 52 -11.48 -7.85 -4.85
N SER A 53 -11.48 -8.14 -3.56
CA SER A 53 -10.64 -7.42 -2.59
C SER A 53 -9.76 -8.39 -1.80
N TYR A 54 -8.52 -8.00 -1.59
CA TYR A 54 -7.51 -8.73 -0.83
C TYR A 54 -6.97 -7.81 0.26
N TRP A 55 -6.92 -8.32 1.50
CA TRP A 55 -6.62 -7.51 2.67
C TRP A 55 -5.49 -8.15 3.48
N ASN A 56 -4.52 -7.35 3.86
CA ASN A 56 -3.46 -7.77 4.79
C ASN A 56 -3.50 -6.83 5.99
N TYR A 57 -3.94 -7.34 7.13
CA TYR A 57 -4.10 -6.57 8.35
C TYR A 57 -2.86 -6.72 9.23
N ALA A 58 -2.49 -5.63 9.93
CA ALA A 58 -1.48 -5.74 10.97
C ALA A 58 -2.07 -6.43 12.21
N GLU A 59 -1.24 -7.18 12.94
CA GLU A 59 -1.65 -7.75 14.23
C GLU A 59 -2.04 -6.63 15.21
N LYS A 60 -1.30 -5.52 15.18
CA LYS A 60 -1.58 -4.35 16.01
C LYS A 60 -2.76 -3.56 15.44
N LYS A 61 -3.83 -3.44 16.22
CA LYS A 61 -5.05 -2.72 15.81
C LYS A 61 -4.77 -1.24 15.53
N GLY A 62 -5.40 -0.72 14.47
CA GLY A 62 -5.27 0.69 14.10
C GLY A 62 -3.92 1.09 13.51
N TYR A 63 -3.16 0.12 13.02
CA TYR A 63 -1.78 0.32 12.55
C TYR A 63 -1.61 -0.30 11.17
N SER A 64 -0.77 0.33 10.32
CA SER A 64 -0.33 -0.22 9.03
C SER A 64 -1.49 -0.78 8.19
N GLY A 65 -1.31 -1.95 7.58
CA GLY A 65 -2.32 -2.63 6.77
C GLY A 65 -2.36 -2.17 5.32
N THR A 66 -2.59 -3.12 4.43
CA THR A 66 -2.72 -2.88 2.99
C THR A 66 -3.97 -3.56 2.45
N ALA A 67 -4.47 -3.10 1.30
CA ALA A 67 -5.53 -3.76 0.57
C ALA A 67 -5.36 -3.57 -0.93
N VAL A 68 -5.85 -4.52 -1.71
CA VAL A 68 -5.92 -4.39 -3.17
C VAL A 68 -7.33 -4.74 -3.62
N PHE A 69 -7.92 -3.88 -4.42
CA PHE A 69 -9.14 -4.17 -5.16
C PHE A 69 -8.77 -4.36 -6.63
N THR A 70 -9.30 -5.39 -7.27
CA THR A 70 -9.01 -5.64 -8.69
C THR A 70 -10.19 -6.27 -9.39
N ARG A 71 -10.38 -5.90 -10.66
CA ARG A 71 -11.35 -6.54 -11.56
C ARG A 71 -10.80 -7.83 -12.16
N LEU A 72 -9.49 -7.98 -12.19
CA LEU A 72 -8.85 -9.12 -12.81
C LEU A 72 -8.65 -10.25 -11.79
N GLN A 73 -8.75 -11.48 -12.24
CA GLN A 73 -8.55 -12.66 -11.40
C GLN A 73 -7.05 -12.96 -11.33
N PRO A 74 -6.40 -12.85 -10.16
CA PRO A 74 -5.01 -13.30 -10.05
C PRO A 74 -4.92 -14.82 -10.06
N ILE A 75 -3.79 -15.34 -10.50
CA ILE A 75 -3.43 -16.76 -10.42
C ILE A 75 -3.26 -17.16 -8.94
N SER A 76 -2.53 -16.32 -8.20
CA SER A 76 -2.31 -16.53 -6.77
C SER A 76 -2.20 -15.21 -6.03
N VAL A 77 -2.39 -15.25 -4.72
CA VAL A 77 -2.26 -14.10 -3.83
C VAL A 77 -1.40 -14.52 -2.64
N SER A 78 -0.36 -13.74 -2.35
CA SER A 78 0.45 -13.97 -1.15
C SER A 78 0.55 -12.70 -0.31
N TYR A 79 0.87 -12.89 0.97
CA TYR A 79 0.89 -11.84 1.98
C TYR A 79 2.24 -11.85 2.68
N GLY A 80 2.90 -10.68 2.74
CA GLY A 80 4.22 -10.59 3.33
C GLY A 80 5.33 -10.98 2.35
N MET A 81 6.49 -11.33 2.89
CA MET A 81 7.67 -11.76 2.12
C MET A 81 8.35 -13.00 2.74
N ASP A 82 7.56 -13.82 3.46
CA ASP A 82 8.01 -15.04 4.17
C ASP A 82 9.07 -14.73 5.24
N ARG A 83 8.89 -13.58 5.94
CA ARG A 83 9.73 -13.18 7.07
C ARG A 83 8.84 -12.84 8.27
N THR A 84 8.78 -13.72 9.25
CA THR A 84 7.90 -13.58 10.42
C THR A 84 8.05 -12.23 11.11
N GLU A 85 9.29 -11.73 11.21
CA GLU A 85 9.58 -10.43 11.83
C GLU A 85 9.01 -9.24 11.08
N HIS A 86 8.72 -9.40 9.77
CA HIS A 86 8.21 -8.32 8.91
C HIS A 86 6.72 -8.44 8.63
N ASP A 87 6.20 -9.68 8.60
CA ASP A 87 4.88 -9.96 8.04
C ASP A 87 3.74 -9.63 9.00
N ARG A 88 4.04 -9.43 10.30
CA ARG A 88 3.04 -9.09 11.34
C ARG A 88 2.41 -7.70 11.16
N GLU A 89 2.99 -6.85 10.31
CA GLU A 89 2.50 -5.48 10.16
C GLU A 89 1.58 -5.28 8.94
N GLY A 90 1.27 -6.35 8.18
CA GLY A 90 0.31 -6.30 7.07
C GLY A 90 0.74 -5.37 5.95
N ARG A 91 2.02 -5.39 5.58
CA ARG A 91 2.62 -4.38 4.71
C ARG A 91 2.64 -4.73 3.23
N ILE A 92 2.54 -6.01 2.88
CA ILE A 92 2.74 -6.46 1.49
C ILE A 92 1.59 -7.39 1.08
N ILE A 93 1.03 -7.10 -0.10
CA ILE A 93 0.15 -8.02 -0.83
C ILE A 93 0.76 -8.19 -2.21
N THR A 94 0.99 -9.41 -2.63
CA THR A 94 1.46 -9.74 -3.97
C THR A 94 0.37 -10.48 -4.71
N LEU A 95 -0.03 -9.99 -5.87
CA LEU A 95 -0.92 -10.67 -6.81
C LEU A 95 -0.08 -11.20 -7.96
N GLU A 96 -0.14 -12.49 -8.19
CA GLU A 96 0.43 -13.09 -9.39
C GLU A 96 -0.59 -13.00 -10.52
N MET A 97 -0.25 -12.26 -11.56
CA MET A 97 -1.03 -12.19 -12.78
C MET A 97 -0.39 -13.11 -13.84
N GLU A 98 -1.04 -13.24 -15.00
CA GLU A 98 -0.52 -14.08 -16.09
C GLU A 98 0.89 -13.62 -16.53
N ASP A 99 1.05 -12.31 -16.75
CA ASP A 99 2.27 -11.74 -17.34
C ASP A 99 3.16 -10.99 -16.36
N PHE A 100 2.73 -10.76 -15.11
CA PHE A 100 3.47 -9.93 -14.14
C PHE A 100 3.04 -10.23 -12.71
N PHE A 101 3.88 -9.79 -11.76
CA PHE A 101 3.48 -9.69 -10.35
C PHE A 101 3.12 -8.23 -10.05
N LEU A 102 2.02 -8.04 -9.31
CA LEU A 102 1.69 -6.73 -8.72
C LEU A 102 1.96 -6.79 -7.22
N VAL A 103 2.88 -5.98 -6.73
CA VAL A 103 3.24 -5.91 -5.31
C VAL A 103 2.73 -4.59 -4.74
N ASN A 104 1.72 -4.64 -3.88
CA ASN A 104 1.25 -3.49 -3.11
C ASN A 104 2.02 -3.46 -1.79
N VAL A 105 2.78 -2.38 -1.55
CA VAL A 105 3.65 -2.31 -0.38
C VAL A 105 3.48 -1.00 0.39
N TYR A 106 3.45 -1.11 1.73
CA TYR A 106 3.53 0.01 2.66
C TYR A 106 4.83 -0.10 3.47
N THR A 107 5.86 0.63 3.04
CA THR A 107 7.19 0.55 3.67
C THR A 107 7.15 1.05 5.12
N PRO A 108 7.88 0.43 6.06
CA PRO A 108 7.95 0.95 7.41
C PRO A 108 8.67 2.30 7.45
N ASN A 109 8.29 3.15 8.41
CA ASN A 109 8.99 4.40 8.64
C ASN A 109 10.07 4.23 9.74
N SER A 110 11.04 5.13 9.75
CA SER A 110 12.14 5.13 10.73
C SER A 110 11.70 5.64 12.10
N GLN A 111 10.50 6.22 12.22
CA GLN A 111 9.96 6.92 13.37
C GLN A 111 10.79 8.17 13.74
N GLU A 112 10.22 8.99 14.61
CA GLU A 112 10.90 10.18 15.10
C GLU A 112 12.17 9.81 15.86
N GLY A 113 13.26 10.54 15.58
CA GLY A 113 14.57 10.24 16.17
C GLY A 113 15.22 8.98 15.60
N LEU A 114 14.72 8.49 14.45
CA LEU A 114 15.29 7.33 13.75
C LEU A 114 15.28 6.02 14.57
N LYS A 115 14.36 5.90 15.53
CA LYS A 115 14.31 4.77 16.49
C LYS A 115 14.15 3.40 15.80
N ARG A 116 13.61 3.37 14.58
CA ARG A 116 13.46 2.13 13.81
C ARG A 116 14.31 2.13 12.53
N LEU A 117 15.38 2.92 12.49
CA LEU A 117 16.20 3.00 11.28
C LEU A 117 16.84 1.65 10.93
N GLU A 118 17.44 0.98 11.92
CA GLU A 118 18.06 -0.34 11.69
C GLU A 118 17.04 -1.36 11.17
N TYR A 119 15.88 -1.43 11.83
CA TYR A 119 14.79 -2.30 11.36
C TYR A 119 14.40 -1.96 9.93
N ARG A 120 14.27 -0.68 9.61
CA ARG A 120 13.89 -0.25 8.27
C ARG A 120 14.95 -0.65 7.23
N MET A 121 16.22 -0.53 7.56
CA MET A 121 17.31 -0.92 6.64
C MET A 121 17.26 -2.43 6.37
N THR A 122 17.15 -3.24 7.42
CA THR A 122 17.01 -4.71 7.27
C THR A 122 15.78 -5.06 6.43
N TRP A 123 14.64 -4.38 6.73
CA TRP A 123 13.40 -4.60 6.00
C TRP A 123 13.56 -4.28 4.51
N GLU A 124 14.28 -3.19 4.17
CA GLU A 124 14.50 -2.81 2.77
C GLU A 124 15.41 -3.80 2.04
N ASP A 125 16.44 -4.32 2.70
CA ASP A 125 17.31 -5.35 2.14
C ASP A 125 16.54 -6.65 1.86
N ASP A 126 15.73 -7.10 2.82
CA ASP A 126 14.90 -8.30 2.65
C ASP A 126 13.83 -8.09 1.56
N PHE A 127 13.23 -6.90 1.50
CA PHE A 127 12.25 -6.58 0.47
C PHE A 127 12.88 -6.55 -0.92
N LEU A 128 14.08 -6.00 -1.05
CA LEU A 128 14.81 -6.03 -2.32
C LEU A 128 15.09 -7.47 -2.75
N HIS A 129 15.52 -8.31 -1.81
CA HIS A 129 15.75 -9.73 -2.09
C HIS A 129 14.47 -10.42 -2.57
N PHE A 130 13.35 -10.17 -1.87
CA PHE A 130 12.04 -10.70 -2.24
C PHE A 130 11.65 -10.27 -3.67
N LEU A 131 11.80 -8.98 -4.01
CA LEU A 131 11.47 -8.50 -5.35
C LEU A 131 12.33 -9.18 -6.42
N LYS A 132 13.62 -9.34 -6.15
CA LYS A 132 14.53 -10.02 -7.09
C LYS A 132 14.14 -11.49 -7.32
N GLN A 133 13.65 -12.17 -6.29
CA GLN A 133 13.13 -13.53 -6.46
C GLN A 133 11.91 -13.57 -7.39
N LEU A 134 10.98 -12.63 -7.23
CA LEU A 134 9.81 -12.54 -8.12
C LEU A 134 10.25 -12.23 -9.56
N GLU A 135 11.21 -11.32 -9.74
CA GLU A 135 11.71 -10.90 -11.06
C GLU A 135 12.34 -12.05 -11.85
N THR A 136 12.80 -13.12 -11.19
CA THR A 136 13.32 -14.30 -11.91
C THR A 136 12.22 -15.05 -12.67
N GLN A 137 10.95 -14.80 -12.32
CA GLN A 137 9.81 -15.52 -12.88
C GLN A 137 9.02 -14.67 -13.87
N LYS A 138 8.67 -13.43 -13.47
CA LYS A 138 7.85 -12.50 -14.27
C LYS A 138 8.24 -11.05 -13.93
N PRO A 139 7.99 -10.10 -14.83
CA PRO A 139 8.13 -8.67 -14.49
C PRO A 139 7.34 -8.31 -13.22
N VAL A 140 7.87 -7.37 -12.41
CA VAL A 140 7.25 -6.95 -11.15
C VAL A 140 6.85 -5.48 -11.24
N ILE A 141 5.59 -5.19 -10.93
CA ILE A 141 5.06 -3.82 -10.78
C ILE A 141 4.88 -3.57 -9.28
N VAL A 142 5.55 -2.54 -8.77
CA VAL A 142 5.46 -2.20 -7.34
C VAL A 142 4.67 -0.91 -7.14
N UNK A 143 3.68 -0.92 -6.36
CA UNK A 143 2.90 0.17 -6.06
C UNK A 143 3.28 0.58 -4.70
N UNK A 144 4.22 1.47 -4.56
CA UNK A 144 4.68 1.93 -3.36
C UNK A 144 3.98 3.17 -2.97
N UNK A 145 3.96 3.41 -1.98
CA UNK A 145 3.58 4.60 -1.46
C UNK A 145 4.78 5.12 -0.83
N UNK A 146 5.34 5.73 -1.35
CA UNK A 146 6.39 6.38 -0.86
C UNK A 146 5.90 7.40 0.05
N ARG A 147 6.38 7.41 1.24
CA ARG A 147 6.11 8.44 2.27
C ARG A 147 7.14 9.56 2.14
N ARG A 148 6.68 10.76 1.99
CA ARG A 148 7.58 11.92 1.98
C ARG A 148 8.41 11.95 3.28
N PRO A 149 9.70 12.33 3.21
CA PRO A 149 10.48 12.61 4.43
C PRO A 149 9.75 13.65 5.27
N GLU A 150 9.74 13.44 6.58
CA GLU A 150 9.09 14.38 7.51
C GLU A 150 9.72 15.78 7.38
N ARG A 151 8.93 16.81 7.64
CA ARG A 151 9.42 18.21 7.62
C ARG A 151 10.60 18.34 8.57
N GLY A 152 11.73 18.79 8.05
CA GLY A 152 12.98 18.94 8.81
C GLY A 152 14.21 18.35 8.13
N SER A 153 14.02 17.60 7.03
CA SER A 153 15.16 17.17 6.22
C SER A 153 15.62 18.33 5.33
N PRO A 154 16.95 18.62 5.27
CA PRO A 154 17.47 19.81 4.56
C PRO A 154 17.28 19.83 3.05
N ARG A 155 16.73 18.78 2.43
CA ARG A 155 16.75 18.60 0.97
C ARG A 155 15.46 18.89 0.22
N ASN A 156 14.42 19.47 0.85
CA ASN A 156 13.20 19.77 0.09
C ASN A 156 12.65 21.16 0.38
N ARG A 157 13.21 22.13 -0.34
CA ARG A 157 12.58 23.45 -0.46
C ARG A 157 11.85 23.48 -1.82
N PHE A 158 10.67 22.83 -1.90
CA PHE A 158 9.74 23.02 -3.00
C PHE A 158 8.50 23.74 -2.47
N GLU A 159 8.09 24.75 -3.20
CA GLU A 159 7.00 25.66 -2.83
C GLU A 159 5.68 24.94 -2.55
N LYS A 160 4.98 25.41 -1.54
CA LYS A 160 3.61 25.00 -1.23
C LYS A 160 2.66 25.50 -2.32
N SER A 161 1.90 24.63 -2.95
CA SER A 161 0.63 25.05 -3.50
C SER A 161 -0.36 25.11 -2.33
N GLN A 162 -0.88 26.27 -2.06
CA GLN A 162 -1.98 26.49 -1.12
C GLN A 162 -3.21 25.84 -1.75
N ASP A 163 -4.02 25.15 -0.97
CA ASP A 163 -5.32 24.57 -1.32
C ASP A 163 -5.40 23.08 -1.63
N GLU A 164 -4.77 22.22 -0.80
CA GLU A 164 -5.17 20.81 -0.75
C GLU A 164 -5.41 20.37 0.71
N PRO A 165 -6.52 19.72 1.02
CA PRO A 165 -6.76 19.21 2.37
C PRO A 165 -5.74 18.14 2.75
N GLU A 166 -5.18 18.27 3.93
CA GLU A 166 -3.97 17.57 4.42
C GLU A 166 -4.08 16.03 4.55
N LYS A 167 -5.19 15.39 4.17
CA LYS A 167 -5.45 14.02 4.62
C LYS A 167 -5.72 12.94 3.57
N CYS A 168 -5.74 13.28 2.28
CA CYS A 168 -5.92 12.26 1.24
C CYS A 168 -5.09 12.63 0.01
N ARG A 169 -4.06 11.87 -0.30
CA ARG A 169 -3.22 12.13 -1.48
C ARG A 169 -3.24 10.92 -2.40
N ILE A 170 -3.65 11.15 -3.62
CA ILE A 170 -3.68 10.17 -4.70
C ILE A 170 -2.44 10.37 -5.57
N TYR A 171 -1.76 9.29 -5.90
CA TYR A 171 -0.67 9.30 -6.87
C TYR A 171 -1.18 8.63 -8.16
N ARG A 172 -1.08 9.34 -9.27
CA ARG A 172 -1.42 8.85 -10.61
C ARG A 172 -0.16 8.40 -11.35
#